data_221720dd3028a26a6175d945fe48fde0
#
_entry.id   221720dd3028a26a6175d945fe48fde0
#
_cell.length_a   1.000
_cell.length_b   1.000
_cell.length_c   1.000
_cell.angle_alpha   90.00
_cell.angle_beta   90.00
_cell.angle_gamma   90.00
#
_symmetry.space_group_name_H-M   'P 1'
#
loop_
_entity.id
_entity.type
_entity.pdbx_description
1 polymer ?
#
loop_
_entity_poly.entity_id
_entity_poly.type
_entity_poly.pdbx_seq_one_letter_code
_entity_poly.pdbx_strand_id
1 'polypeptide(L)' 'MSVDVGVHLKVVRQMYGLSQRELAKRAGVTNGFISLIEKNRVSPSVGSLKKVLDGIPMTLAEFFALDLAGKPQVFFPRAE' A
#
# COMPACT_ATOMS: atom_id res chain seq x y z
N MET A 1 -8.54 11.22 10.57
CA MET A 1 -8.36 9.81 10.56
C MET A 1 -7.12 9.41 9.78
N SER A 2 -6.36 8.56 10.33
CA SER A 2 -5.11 8.19 9.70
C SER A 2 -5.26 6.87 8.95
N VAL A 3 -4.49 6.73 7.89
CA VAL A 3 -4.41 5.50 7.15
C VAL A 3 -3.25 4.69 7.72
N ASP A 4 -3.52 3.45 8.06
CA ASP A 4 -2.47 2.55 8.50
C ASP A 4 -1.79 1.99 7.25
N VAL A 5 -0.74 2.64 6.83
CA VAL A 5 -0.05 2.29 5.59
C VAL A 5 0.47 0.85 5.62
N GLY A 6 0.95 0.42 6.78
CA GLY A 6 1.48 -0.95 6.89
C GLY A 6 0.41 -1.99 6.68
N VAL A 7 -0.72 -1.83 7.35
CA VAL A 7 -1.83 -2.77 7.19
C VAL A 7 -2.38 -2.71 5.77
N HIS A 8 -2.51 -1.50 5.24
CA HIS A 8 -2.98 -1.31 3.87
C HIS A 8 -2.10 -2.05 2.87
N LEU A 9 -0.81 -1.86 3.01
CA LEU A 9 0.12 -2.49 2.08
C LEU A 9 0.04 -4.01 2.16
N LYS A 10 -0.03 -4.54 3.37
CA LYS A 10 -0.11 -5.98 3.55
C LYS A 10 -1.37 -6.55 2.90
N VAL A 11 -2.50 -5.91 3.14
CA VAL A 11 -3.77 -6.38 2.58
C VAL A 11 -3.74 -6.32 1.05
N VAL A 12 -3.30 -5.19 0.50
CA VAL A 12 -3.24 -5.03 -0.95
C VAL A 12 -2.29 -6.05 -1.56
N ARG A 13 -1.13 -6.24 -0.93
CA ARG A 13 -0.18 -7.22 -1.41
C ARG A 13 -0.81 -8.61 -1.47
N GLN A 14 -1.52 -8.98 -0.41
CA GLN A 14 -2.15 -10.31 -0.35
C GLN A 14 -3.30 -10.43 -1.34
N MET A 15 -4.02 -9.33 -1.58
CA MET A 15 -5.08 -9.34 -2.58
C MET A 15 -4.55 -9.68 -3.97
N TYR A 16 -3.31 -9.30 -4.24
CA TYR A 16 -2.69 -9.60 -5.53
C TYR A 16 -1.86 -10.87 -5.50
N GLY A 17 -1.94 -11.63 -4.41
CA GLY A 17 -1.25 -12.91 -4.30
C GLY A 17 0.26 -12.80 -4.25
N LEU A 18 0.78 -11.69 -3.75
CA LEU A 18 2.22 -11.47 -3.71
C LEU A 18 2.78 -11.72 -2.32
N SER A 19 3.94 -12.38 -2.24
CA SER A 19 4.70 -12.44 -1.01
C SER A 19 5.44 -11.12 -0.83
N GLN A 20 5.96 -10.88 0.38
CA GLN A 20 6.79 -9.70 0.61
C GLN A 20 7.99 -9.70 -0.32
N ARG A 21 8.60 -10.86 -0.49
CA ARG A 21 9.77 -10.99 -1.37
C ARG A 21 9.41 -10.68 -2.83
N GLU A 22 8.26 -11.18 -3.26
CA GLU A 22 7.83 -10.95 -4.62
C GLU A 22 7.57 -9.47 -4.88
N LEU A 23 6.88 -8.82 -3.95
CA LEU A 23 6.62 -7.39 -4.10
C LEU A 23 7.93 -6.60 -4.10
N ALA A 24 8.84 -6.94 -3.19
CA ALA A 24 10.12 -6.24 -3.12
C ALA A 24 10.88 -6.36 -4.43
N LYS A 25 10.87 -7.56 -5.01
CA LYS A 25 11.53 -7.79 -6.28
C LYS A 25 10.93 -6.95 -7.39
N ARG A 26 9.60 -6.90 -7.45
CA ARG A 26 8.93 -6.12 -8.48
C ARG A 26 9.15 -4.63 -8.30
N ALA A 27 9.21 -4.18 -7.06
CA ALA A 27 9.35 -2.75 -6.77
C ALA A 27 10.80 -2.28 -6.79
N GLY A 28 11.74 -3.21 -6.82
CA GLY A 28 13.15 -2.86 -6.80
C GLY A 28 13.62 -2.40 -5.43
N VAL A 29 13.02 -2.92 -4.37
CA VAL A 29 13.41 -2.62 -2.98
C VAL A 29 13.73 -3.92 -2.28
N THR A 30 14.21 -3.82 -1.04
CA THR A 30 14.53 -5.01 -0.28
C THR A 30 13.29 -5.60 0.37
N ASN A 31 13.32 -6.92 0.60
CA ASN A 31 12.27 -7.58 1.34
C ASN A 31 12.15 -7.01 2.74
N GLY A 32 13.28 -6.69 3.37
CA GLY A 32 13.28 -6.11 4.70
C GLY A 32 12.55 -4.79 4.76
N PHE A 33 12.68 -3.97 3.71
CA PHE A 33 11.99 -2.69 3.66
C PHE A 33 10.47 -2.89 3.65
N ILE A 34 10.00 -3.82 2.83
CA ILE A 34 8.57 -4.15 2.78
C ILE A 34 8.10 -4.61 4.17
N SER A 35 8.87 -5.48 4.80
CA SER A 35 8.52 -6.00 6.12
C SER A 35 8.43 -4.87 7.14
N LEU A 36 9.37 -3.94 7.11
CA LEU A 36 9.37 -2.83 8.07
C LEU A 36 8.15 -1.93 7.88
N ILE A 37 7.77 -1.69 6.64
CA ILE A 37 6.57 -0.88 6.37
C ILE A 37 5.34 -1.58 6.92
N GLU A 38 5.21 -2.87 6.64
CA GLU A 38 4.01 -3.62 7.04
C GLU A 38 3.90 -3.76 8.56
N LYS A 39 5.02 -3.67 9.26
CA LYS A 39 5.02 -3.72 10.72
C LYS A 39 4.93 -2.33 11.35
N ASN A 40 4.79 -1.31 10.52
CA ASN A 40 4.74 0.09 10.96
C ASN A 40 5.99 0.50 11.72
N ARG A 41 7.12 -0.10 11.35
CA ARG A 41 8.41 0.26 11.93
C ARG A 41 9.07 1.42 11.22
N VAL A 42 8.65 1.70 10.00
CA VAL A 42 9.12 2.86 9.24
C VAL A 42 7.91 3.51 8.57
N SER A 43 8.02 4.81 8.37
CA SER A 43 7.01 5.55 7.63
C SER A 43 7.63 5.92 6.29
N PRO A 44 7.25 5.25 5.21
CA PRO A 44 7.85 5.53 3.92
C PRO A 44 7.43 6.92 3.44
N SER A 45 8.33 7.58 2.73
CA SER A 45 7.99 8.83 2.07
C SER A 45 7.01 8.53 0.94
N VAL A 46 6.36 9.58 0.42
CA VAL A 46 5.45 9.40 -0.71
C VAL A 46 6.20 8.79 -1.89
N GLY A 47 7.41 9.24 -2.15
CA GLY A 47 8.20 8.68 -3.24
C GLY A 47 8.55 7.22 -3.03
N SER A 48 8.90 6.85 -1.80
CA SER A 48 9.22 5.45 -1.50
C SER A 48 7.97 4.58 -1.61
N LEU A 49 6.85 5.07 -1.11
CA LEU A 49 5.59 4.34 -1.19
C LEU A 49 5.18 4.15 -2.65
N LYS A 50 5.33 5.19 -3.45
CA LYS A 50 5.02 5.08 -4.87
C LYS A 50 5.88 4.02 -5.53
N LYS A 51 7.16 3.97 -5.17
CA LYS A 51 8.05 2.97 -5.71
C LYS A 51 7.60 1.56 -5.34
N VAL A 52 7.19 1.37 -4.10
CA VAL A 52 6.67 0.06 -3.67
C VAL A 52 5.43 -0.30 -4.45
N LEU A 53 4.54 0.67 -4.66
CA LEU A 53 3.29 0.41 -5.38
C LEU A 53 3.52 0.17 -6.86
N ASP A 54 4.69 0.53 -7.40
CA ASP A 54 5.01 0.17 -8.77
C ASP A 54 5.08 -1.34 -8.96
N GLY A 55 5.21 -2.09 -7.88
CA GLY A 55 5.19 -3.56 -7.94
C GLY A 55 3.78 -4.13 -7.92
N ILE A 56 2.78 -3.29 -7.77
CA ILE A 56 1.38 -3.68 -7.73
C ILE A 56 0.65 -2.84 -8.78
N PRO A 57 -0.28 -3.44 -9.54
CA PRO A 57 -0.96 -2.67 -10.59
C PRO A 57 -2.03 -1.74 -9.99
N MET A 58 -1.60 -0.77 -9.22
CA MET A 58 -2.51 0.25 -8.70
C MET A 58 -1.73 1.55 -8.49
N THR A 59 -2.46 2.65 -8.51
CA THR A 59 -1.87 3.96 -8.30
C THR A 59 -1.85 4.28 -6.81
N LEU A 60 -1.10 5.29 -6.46
CA LEU A 60 -1.07 5.78 -5.08
C LEU A 60 -2.45 6.26 -4.65
N ALA A 61 -3.17 6.92 -5.56
CA ALA A 61 -4.52 7.38 -5.25
C ALA A 61 -5.45 6.21 -4.96
N GLU A 62 -5.35 5.16 -5.76
CA GLU A 62 -6.16 3.96 -5.55
C GLU A 62 -5.83 3.31 -4.22
N PHE A 63 -4.55 3.30 -3.88
CA PHE A 63 -4.10 2.70 -2.62
C PHE A 63 -4.76 3.40 -1.43
N PHE A 64 -4.75 4.73 -1.43
CA PHE A 64 -5.33 5.47 -0.32
C PHE A 64 -6.85 5.51 -0.36
N ALA A 65 -7.44 5.18 -1.50
CA ALA A 65 -8.89 5.15 -1.61
C ALA A 65 -9.51 3.87 -1.05
N LEU A 66 -8.71 2.83 -0.83
CA LEU A 66 -9.23 1.58 -0.31
C LEU A 66 -9.71 1.73 1.12
N ASP A 67 -10.88 1.20 1.38
CA ASP A 67 -11.44 1.20 2.73
C ASP A 67 -11.35 -0.21 3.30
N LEU A 68 -10.31 -0.44 4.06
CA LEU A 68 -10.08 -1.76 4.64
C LEU A 68 -10.95 -2.03 5.86
N ALA A 69 -11.66 -1.02 6.34
CA ALA A 69 -12.55 -1.20 7.47
C ALA A 69 -13.89 -1.77 7.05
N GLY A 70 -14.09 -1.96 5.76
CA GLY A 70 -15.33 -2.54 5.26
C GLY A 70 -16.44 -1.53 5.05
N LYS A 71 -16.22 -0.29 5.34
CA LYS A 71 -17.21 0.73 5.08
C LYS A 71 -17.05 1.26 3.67
N PRO A 72 -18.13 1.47 2.94
CA PRO A 72 -18.02 2.08 1.64
C PRO A 72 -17.45 3.47 1.78
N GLN A 73 -16.41 3.72 1.06
CA GLN A 73 -15.77 5.01 1.09
C GLN A 73 -16.42 5.84 0.01
N VAL A 74 -17.11 6.87 0.39
CA VAL A 74 -17.76 7.71 -0.56
C VAL A 74 -17.04 9.03 -0.62
N PHE A 75 -16.43 9.20 -1.68
CA PHE A 75 -15.81 10.45 -1.89
C PHE A 75 -15.84 10.75 -3.32
N PHE A 76 -16.15 11.09 -3.30
CA PHE A 76 -16.18 11.17 -4.41
C PHE A 76 -16.11 12.17 -4.77
N PRO A 77 -15.87 12.30 -4.98
CA PRO A 77 -15.79 13.21 -5.17
C PRO A 77 -16.45 14.08 -5.66
N ARG A 78 -16.77 14.03 -5.38
CA ARG A 78 -17.23 14.63 -5.54
C ARG A 78 -17.60 15.38 -5.72
N ALA A 79 -17.68 15.61 -5.82
CA ALA A 79 -17.97 16.14 -5.81
C ALA A 79 -18.53 16.61 -5.86
N GLU A 80 -18.66 16.75 -5.72
CA GLU A 80 -18.90 17.01 -5.67
C GLU A 80 -19.08 17.41 -5.76
#